data_52508ab075108ca10a8f71220af00027
#
_entry.id   52508ab075108ca10a8f71220af00027
#
_cell.length_a   1.000
_cell.length_b   1.000
_cell.length_c   1.000
_cell.angle_alpha   90.00
_cell.angle_beta   90.00
_cell.angle_gamma   90.00
#
_symmetry.space_group_name_H-M   'P 1'
#
loop_
_entity.id
_entity.type
_entity.pdbx_description
1 polymer ?
#
loop_
_entity_poly.entity_id
_entity_poly.type
_entity_poly.pdbx_seq_one_letter_code
_entity_poly.pdbx_strand_id
1 'polypeptide(L)'
;MNFLDKYNELINKDIYISKNMIDNLLYNENLNIDLTDLEIYANIGKATDKHNCDFLNNKLIEYKSYFDDMFKDIDSNILLDEEQRKIIMSDDDNTLVIAGAGSGKTTTIMAKIKYLVDKLNIKPEEILIISFTNKVTEELKEKINNIFNINTPI
;
A
#
# COMPACT_ATOMS: atom_id res chain seq x y z
N MET A 1 -19.22 0.86 -23.38
CA MET A 1 -18.06 0.04 -22.95
C MET A 1 -18.55 -0.78 -21.78
N ASN A 2 -18.53 -2.10 -21.90
CA ASN A 2 -19.03 -3.01 -20.85
C ASN A 2 -18.03 -3.11 -19.68
N PHE A 3 -18.42 -3.80 -18.60
CA PHE A 3 -17.57 -4.00 -17.42
C PHE A 3 -16.21 -4.65 -17.77
N LEU A 4 -16.22 -5.70 -18.60
CA LEU A 4 -14.98 -6.40 -18.97
C LEU A 4 -14.02 -5.52 -19.76
N ASP A 5 -14.52 -4.63 -20.61
CA ASP A 5 -13.68 -3.67 -21.33
C ASP A 5 -12.98 -2.72 -20.36
N LYS A 6 -13.74 -2.16 -19.40
CA LYS A 6 -13.20 -1.26 -18.36
C LYS A 6 -12.21 -1.96 -17.43
N TYR A 7 -12.52 -3.22 -17.05
CA TYR A 7 -11.59 -4.02 -16.25
C TYR A 7 -10.30 -4.32 -17.02
N ASN A 8 -10.38 -4.66 -18.30
CA ASN A 8 -9.22 -4.88 -19.15
C ASN A 8 -8.37 -3.61 -19.30
N GLU A 9 -9.01 -2.44 -19.41
CA GLU A 9 -8.27 -1.16 -19.38
C GLU A 9 -7.57 -0.91 -18.04
N LEU A 10 -8.21 -1.29 -16.94
CA LEU A 10 -7.64 -1.13 -15.60
C LEU A 10 -6.42 -2.03 -15.40
N ILE A 11 -6.52 -3.32 -15.75
CA ILE A 11 -5.46 -4.31 -15.56
C ILE A 11 -4.23 -4.07 -16.46
N ASN A 12 -4.37 -3.26 -17.50
CA ASN A 12 -3.25 -2.88 -18.36
C ASN A 12 -2.50 -1.62 -17.86
N LYS A 13 -2.92 -1.02 -16.74
CA LYS A 13 -2.23 0.13 -16.13
C LYS A 13 -1.12 -0.34 -15.19
N ASP A 14 -0.05 0.43 -15.08
CA ASP A 14 1.03 0.22 -14.10
C ASP A 14 0.62 0.81 -12.73
N ILE A 15 -0.43 0.25 -12.13
CA ILE A 15 -0.96 0.63 -10.82
C ILE A 15 -1.33 -0.61 -10.01
N TYR A 16 -1.31 -0.49 -8.69
CA TYR A 16 -1.93 -1.48 -7.80
C TYR A 16 -3.45 -1.36 -7.91
N ILE A 17 -4.16 -2.48 -8.02
CA ILE A 17 -5.62 -2.50 -8.18
C ILE A 17 -6.25 -2.90 -6.84
N SER A 18 -6.88 -1.94 -6.16
CA SER A 18 -7.61 -2.19 -4.92
C SER A 18 -8.99 -2.81 -5.18
N LYS A 19 -9.54 -3.44 -4.14
CA LYS A 19 -10.90 -3.98 -4.21
C LYS A 19 -11.94 -2.92 -4.54
N ASN A 20 -11.84 -1.72 -3.93
CA ASN A 20 -12.77 -0.63 -4.20
C ASN A 20 -12.76 -0.19 -5.67
N MET A 21 -11.64 -0.29 -6.37
CA MET A 21 -11.59 0.01 -7.80
C MET A 21 -12.45 -0.96 -8.59
N ILE A 22 -12.41 -2.24 -8.25
CA ILE A 22 -13.25 -3.29 -8.87
C ILE A 22 -14.72 -3.07 -8.50
N ASP A 23 -15.02 -2.88 -7.20
CA ASP A 23 -16.38 -2.67 -6.71
C ASP A 23 -17.04 -1.44 -7.35
N ASN A 24 -16.29 -0.36 -7.53
CA ASN A 24 -16.76 0.84 -8.23
C ASN A 24 -17.08 0.59 -9.72
N LEU A 25 -16.29 -0.24 -10.40
CA LEU A 25 -16.60 -0.63 -11.78
C LEU A 25 -17.91 -1.41 -11.85
N LEU A 26 -18.13 -2.33 -10.89
CA LEU A 26 -19.34 -3.16 -10.82
C LEU A 26 -20.58 -2.34 -10.50
N TYR A 27 -20.48 -1.44 -9.50
CA TYR A 27 -21.60 -0.59 -9.10
C TYR A 27 -22.07 0.33 -10.24
N ASN A 28 -21.15 0.90 -10.99
CA ASN A 28 -21.47 1.80 -12.10
C ASN A 28 -22.16 1.12 -13.30
N GLU A 29 -22.06 -0.20 -13.41
CA GLU A 29 -22.69 -0.95 -14.50
C GLU A 29 -24.09 -1.51 -14.14
N ASN A 30 -24.60 -1.26 -12.91
CA ASN A 30 -25.90 -1.81 -12.43
C ASN A 30 -26.01 -3.33 -12.69
N LEU A 31 -24.94 -4.08 -12.54
CA LEU A 31 -24.94 -5.50 -12.77
C LEU A 31 -25.79 -6.19 -11.70
N ASN A 32 -26.93 -6.73 -12.09
CA ASN A 32 -27.66 -7.72 -11.29
C ASN A 32 -26.83 -8.99 -11.28
N ILE A 33 -26.20 -9.27 -10.16
CA ILE A 33 -25.34 -10.44 -9.97
C ILE A 33 -26.23 -11.68 -9.92
N ASP A 34 -26.09 -12.56 -10.89
CA ASP A 34 -26.69 -13.91 -10.85
C ASP A 34 -25.58 -14.98 -10.59
N LEU A 35 -25.98 -16.24 -10.51
CA LEU A 35 -25.04 -17.34 -10.21
C LEU A 35 -23.96 -17.55 -11.29
N THR A 36 -24.21 -17.14 -12.53
CA THR A 36 -23.23 -17.21 -13.63
C THR A 36 -22.13 -16.15 -13.46
N ASP A 37 -22.41 -15.08 -12.74
CA ASP A 37 -21.47 -14.00 -12.47
C ASP A 37 -20.42 -14.40 -11.42
N LEU A 38 -20.71 -15.35 -10.52
CA LEU A 38 -19.77 -15.79 -9.48
C LEU A 38 -18.48 -16.38 -10.06
N GLU A 39 -18.55 -17.11 -11.16
CA GLU A 39 -17.35 -17.64 -11.84
C GLU A 39 -16.53 -16.51 -12.48
N ILE A 40 -17.20 -15.53 -13.06
CA ILE A 40 -16.57 -14.32 -13.61
C ILE A 40 -15.85 -13.55 -12.49
N TYR A 41 -16.49 -13.36 -11.35
CA TYR A 41 -15.87 -12.70 -10.17
C TYR A 41 -14.65 -13.43 -9.65
N ALA A 42 -14.73 -14.76 -9.53
CA ALA A 42 -13.59 -15.56 -9.08
C ALA A 42 -12.39 -15.45 -10.05
N ASN A 43 -12.65 -15.39 -11.36
CA ASN A 43 -11.62 -15.21 -12.37
C ASN A 43 -11.03 -13.79 -12.36
N ILE A 44 -11.85 -12.75 -12.15
CA ILE A 44 -11.41 -11.37 -11.97
C ILE A 44 -10.52 -11.26 -10.74
N GLY A 45 -10.94 -11.83 -9.59
CA GLY A 45 -10.13 -11.85 -8.38
C GLY A 45 -8.74 -12.45 -8.62
N LYS A 46 -8.68 -13.65 -9.21
CA LYS A 46 -7.39 -14.31 -9.54
C LYS A 46 -6.53 -13.50 -10.51
N ALA A 47 -7.14 -12.86 -11.51
CA ALA A 47 -6.41 -12.03 -12.46
C ALA A 47 -5.88 -10.75 -11.79
N THR A 48 -6.67 -10.14 -10.91
CA THR A 48 -6.26 -8.98 -10.11
C THR A 48 -5.12 -9.33 -9.14
N ASP A 49 -5.23 -10.46 -8.42
CA ASP A 49 -4.17 -10.93 -7.52
C ASP A 49 -2.86 -11.16 -8.25
N LYS A 50 -2.93 -11.78 -9.44
CA LYS A 50 -1.75 -11.97 -10.29
C LYS A 50 -1.16 -10.65 -10.75
N HIS A 51 -1.99 -9.72 -11.23
CA HIS A 51 -1.56 -8.38 -11.64
C HIS A 51 -0.86 -7.65 -10.49
N ASN A 52 -1.47 -7.63 -9.30
CA ASN A 52 -0.90 -6.97 -8.13
C ASN A 52 0.42 -7.62 -7.68
N CYS A 53 0.52 -8.94 -7.77
CA CYS A 53 1.77 -9.65 -7.49
C CYS A 53 2.87 -9.24 -8.48
N ASP A 54 2.58 -9.23 -9.78
CA ASP A 54 3.51 -8.83 -10.83
C ASP A 54 3.90 -7.34 -10.67
N PHE A 55 2.94 -6.46 -10.38
CA PHE A 55 3.17 -5.05 -10.09
C PHE A 55 4.15 -4.87 -8.92
N LEU A 56 3.87 -5.51 -7.76
CA LEU A 56 4.74 -5.40 -6.58
C LEU A 56 6.15 -5.93 -6.85
N ASN A 57 6.29 -7.05 -7.57
CA ASN A 57 7.60 -7.59 -7.93
C ASN A 57 8.39 -6.63 -8.85
N ASN A 58 7.74 -5.99 -9.81
CA ASN A 58 8.37 -5.00 -10.67
C ASN A 58 8.79 -3.75 -9.86
N LYS A 59 7.93 -3.27 -8.95
CA LYS A 59 8.23 -2.12 -8.08
C LYS A 59 9.32 -2.41 -7.05
N LEU A 60 9.49 -3.66 -6.60
CA LEU A 60 10.63 -4.06 -5.75
C LEU A 60 11.98 -3.82 -6.46
N ILE A 61 12.03 -4.11 -7.76
CA ILE A 61 13.24 -3.88 -8.57
C ILE A 61 13.43 -2.38 -8.82
N GLU A 62 12.37 -1.69 -9.22
CA GLU A 62 12.40 -0.26 -9.53
C GLU A 62 12.81 0.59 -8.32
N TYR A 63 12.24 0.31 -7.14
CA TYR A 63 12.48 1.07 -5.92
C TYR A 63 13.52 0.46 -4.98
N LYS A 64 14.34 -0.47 -5.48
CA LYS A 64 15.36 -1.12 -4.65
C LYS A 64 16.25 -0.10 -3.95
N SER A 65 16.87 0.81 -4.69
CA SER A 65 17.77 1.83 -4.11
C SER A 65 17.03 2.77 -3.16
N TYR A 66 15.78 3.15 -3.49
CA TYR A 66 14.95 3.98 -2.62
C TYR A 66 14.76 3.35 -1.24
N PHE A 67 14.45 2.06 -1.17
CA PHE A 67 14.28 1.35 0.10
C PHE A 67 15.61 1.06 0.81
N ASP A 68 16.66 0.74 0.06
CA ASP A 68 17.98 0.46 0.62
C ASP A 68 18.59 1.71 1.29
N ASP A 69 18.32 2.90 0.76
CA ASP A 69 18.86 4.17 1.25
C ASP A 69 17.92 4.88 2.25
N MET A 70 16.67 4.41 2.43
CA MET A 70 15.63 5.12 3.18
C MET A 70 16.02 5.48 4.62
N PHE A 71 16.77 4.62 5.32
CA PHE A 71 17.20 4.81 6.71
C PHE A 71 18.72 4.95 6.85
N LYS A 72 19.45 5.00 5.75
CA LYS A 72 20.92 4.93 5.73
C LYS A 72 21.61 6.03 6.55
N ASP A 73 21.06 7.24 6.50
CA ASP A 73 21.63 8.40 7.23
C ASP A 73 21.31 8.36 8.73
N ILE A 74 20.44 7.44 9.18
CA ILE A 74 20.00 7.30 10.56
C ILE A 74 20.69 6.12 11.21
N ASP A 75 20.55 4.96 10.61
CA ASP A 75 21.19 3.72 11.03
C ASP A 75 21.29 2.79 9.80
N SER A 76 22.50 2.59 9.31
CA SER A 76 22.79 1.73 8.17
C SER A 76 22.44 0.25 8.37
N ASN A 77 22.13 -0.16 9.62
CA ASN A 77 21.70 -1.53 9.92
C ASN A 77 20.17 -1.70 9.74
N ILE A 78 19.42 -0.62 9.60
CA ILE A 78 17.97 -0.69 9.35
C ILE A 78 17.74 -0.98 7.87
N LEU A 79 17.46 -2.23 7.56
CA LEU A 79 17.11 -2.69 6.23
C LEU A 79 15.68 -3.24 6.24
N LEU A 80 14.87 -2.77 5.29
CA LEU A 80 13.53 -3.32 5.07
C LEU A 80 13.66 -4.63 4.27
N ASP A 81 13.03 -5.69 4.77
CA ASP A 81 12.93 -6.94 4.03
C ASP A 81 11.92 -6.84 2.87
N GLU A 82 11.87 -7.87 2.05
CA GLU A 82 11.02 -7.89 0.86
C GLU A 82 9.52 -7.83 1.20
N GLU A 83 9.09 -8.50 2.25
CA GLU A 83 7.69 -8.51 2.69
C GLU A 83 7.28 -7.13 3.22
N GLN A 84 8.14 -6.49 4.02
CA GLN A 84 7.93 -5.12 4.48
C GLN A 84 7.81 -4.16 3.29
N ARG A 85 8.68 -4.27 2.28
CA ARG A 85 8.62 -3.43 1.07
C ARG A 85 7.32 -3.66 0.29
N LYS A 86 6.86 -4.90 0.15
CA LYS A 86 5.58 -5.22 -0.49
C LYS A 86 4.40 -4.60 0.27
N ILE A 87 4.36 -4.72 1.61
CA ILE A 87 3.35 -4.10 2.47
C ILE A 87 3.35 -2.57 2.31
N ILE A 88 4.53 -1.96 2.22
CA ILE A 88 4.66 -0.51 2.03
C ILE A 88 4.09 -0.07 0.67
N MET A 89 4.28 -0.84 -0.38
CA MET A 89 3.85 -0.51 -1.74
C MET A 89 2.41 -0.94 -2.05
N SER A 90 1.84 -1.91 -1.31
CA SER A 90 0.44 -2.31 -1.51
C SER A 90 -0.50 -1.14 -1.22
N ASP A 91 -1.53 -0.99 -2.03
CA ASP A 91 -2.52 0.09 -1.92
C ASP A 91 -3.94 -0.49 -1.75
N ASP A 92 -4.07 -1.50 -0.88
CA ASP A 92 -5.35 -2.06 -0.49
C ASP A 92 -6.12 -1.08 0.40
N ASP A 93 -7.44 -1.06 0.26
CA ASP A 93 -8.34 -0.23 1.05
C ASP A 93 -8.25 -0.52 2.56
N ASN A 94 -7.96 -1.78 2.91
CA ASN A 94 -7.76 -2.23 4.28
C ASN A 94 -6.66 -3.29 4.33
N THR A 95 -5.60 -3.02 5.08
CA THR A 95 -4.47 -3.94 5.25
C THR A 95 -4.29 -4.27 6.72
N LEU A 96 -4.33 -5.57 7.06
CA LEU A 96 -3.99 -6.06 8.39
C LEU A 96 -2.58 -6.67 8.37
N VAL A 97 -1.67 -6.09 9.15
CA VAL A 97 -0.31 -6.59 9.30
C VAL A 97 -0.15 -7.28 10.65
N ILE A 98 0.08 -8.59 10.65
CA ILE A 98 0.34 -9.38 11.85
C ILE A 98 1.85 -9.59 11.98
N ALA A 99 2.42 -9.07 13.05
CA ALA A 99 3.88 -9.07 13.23
C ALA A 99 4.26 -9.22 14.72
N GLY A 100 5.28 -10.02 15.00
CA GLY A 100 5.79 -10.27 16.35
C GLY A 100 6.47 -9.06 17.00
N ALA A 101 6.82 -9.15 18.25
CA ALA A 101 7.64 -8.12 18.90
C ALA A 101 9.03 -8.08 18.25
N GLY A 102 9.55 -6.86 18.02
CA GLY A 102 10.87 -6.68 17.38
C GLY A 102 10.92 -6.90 15.87
N SER A 103 9.81 -7.20 15.20
CA SER A 103 9.76 -7.42 13.73
C SER A 103 9.83 -6.16 12.87
N GLY A 104 10.12 -5.01 13.43
CA GLY A 104 10.21 -3.76 12.67
C GLY A 104 8.88 -3.08 12.33
N LYS A 105 7.77 -3.38 13.04
CA LYS A 105 6.44 -2.75 12.81
C LYS A 105 6.51 -1.23 12.71
N THR A 106 7.15 -0.60 13.68
CA THR A 106 7.30 0.87 13.70
C THR A 106 8.08 1.36 12.49
N THR A 107 9.17 0.67 12.14
CA THR A 107 9.99 0.98 10.97
C THR A 107 9.18 0.87 9.68
N THR A 108 8.36 -0.19 9.55
CA THR A 108 7.48 -0.39 8.39
C THR A 108 6.42 0.72 8.28
N ILE A 109 5.81 1.14 9.41
CA ILE A 109 4.86 2.26 9.42
C ILE A 109 5.53 3.57 8.98
N MET A 110 6.70 3.87 9.53
CA MET A 110 7.47 5.07 9.14
C MET A 110 7.84 5.05 7.66
N ALA A 111 8.28 3.89 7.16
CA ALA A 111 8.60 3.70 5.74
C ALA A 111 7.35 3.84 4.84
N LYS A 112 6.17 3.34 5.28
CA LYS A 112 4.91 3.53 4.56
C LYS A 112 4.55 5.01 4.45
N ILE A 113 4.66 5.77 5.53
CA ILE A 113 4.39 7.21 5.53
C ILE A 113 5.34 7.93 4.55
N LYS A 114 6.63 7.63 4.62
CA LYS A 114 7.63 8.18 3.69
C LYS A 114 7.28 7.86 2.23
N TYR A 115 6.90 6.61 1.95
CA TYR A 115 6.49 6.18 0.61
C TYR A 115 5.24 6.90 0.11
N LEU A 116 4.21 7.05 0.96
CA LEU A 116 2.98 7.77 0.62
C LEU A 116 3.27 9.22 0.21
N VAL A 117 4.14 9.90 0.94
CA VAL A 117 4.52 11.29 0.65
C VAL A 117 5.40 11.37 -0.59
N ASP A 118 6.47 10.56 -0.67
CA ASP A 118 7.49 10.70 -1.72
C ASP A 118 7.05 10.15 -3.08
N LYS A 119 6.27 9.07 -3.08
CA LYS A 119 5.93 8.34 -4.32
C LYS A 119 4.49 8.54 -4.76
N LEU A 120 3.57 8.64 -3.82
CA LEU A 120 2.16 8.84 -4.13
C LEU A 120 1.72 10.31 -3.99
N ASN A 121 2.62 11.21 -3.57
CA ASN A 121 2.36 12.64 -3.36
C ASN A 121 1.18 12.91 -2.41
N ILE A 122 0.93 12.00 -1.47
CA ILE A 122 -0.06 12.19 -0.41
C ILE A 122 0.46 13.27 0.54
N LYS A 123 -0.37 14.26 0.85
CA LYS A 123 0.03 15.32 1.77
C LYS A 123 0.09 14.78 3.20
N PRO A 124 1.07 15.20 4.01
CA PRO A 124 1.15 14.77 5.41
C PRO A 124 -0.15 14.98 6.20
N GLU A 125 -0.92 16.04 5.90
CA GLU A 125 -2.19 16.37 6.53
C GLU A 125 -3.32 15.36 6.20
N GLU A 126 -3.15 14.56 5.16
CA GLU A 126 -4.10 13.51 4.73
C GLU A 126 -3.79 12.16 5.39
N ILE A 127 -2.70 12.06 6.19
CA ILE A 127 -2.26 10.83 6.86
C ILE A 127 -2.63 10.91 8.34
N LEU A 128 -3.53 10.03 8.80
CA LEU A 128 -3.88 9.89 10.21
C LEU A 128 -3.20 8.66 10.81
N ILE A 129 -2.49 8.86 11.92
CA ILE A 129 -1.84 7.80 12.68
C ILE A 129 -2.50 7.68 14.05
N ILE A 130 -2.99 6.48 14.38
CA ILE A 130 -3.64 6.20 15.66
C ILE A 130 -2.82 5.16 16.41
N SER A 131 -2.55 5.41 17.67
CA SER A 131 -1.89 4.46 18.58
C SER A 131 -2.67 4.31 19.88
N PHE A 132 -2.39 3.22 20.61
CA PHE A 132 -3.09 2.92 21.86
C PHE A 132 -2.74 3.92 23.00
N THR A 133 -1.57 4.53 22.97
CA THR A 133 -1.15 5.49 23.98
C THR A 133 -0.60 6.77 23.36
N ASN A 134 -0.88 7.92 24.01
CA ASN A 134 -0.36 9.22 23.57
C ASN A 134 1.17 9.23 23.49
N LYS A 135 1.84 8.55 24.44
CA LYS A 135 3.31 8.48 24.47
C LYS A 135 3.87 7.84 23.19
N VAL A 136 3.31 6.70 22.75
CA VAL A 136 3.75 6.03 21.53
C VAL A 136 3.46 6.88 20.30
N THR A 137 2.35 7.59 20.30
CA THR A 137 1.96 8.52 19.24
C THR A 137 2.97 9.66 19.11
N GLU A 138 3.32 10.31 20.22
CA GLU A 138 4.29 11.40 20.26
C GLU A 138 5.69 10.93 19.83
N GLU A 139 6.16 9.79 20.35
CA GLU A 139 7.44 9.19 19.94
C GLU A 139 7.49 8.90 18.45
N LEU A 140 6.40 8.40 17.85
CA LEU A 140 6.33 8.12 16.43
C LEU A 140 6.36 9.41 15.60
N LYS A 141 5.61 10.42 16.01
CA LYS A 141 5.60 11.76 15.39
C LYS A 141 6.99 12.40 15.39
N GLU A 142 7.65 12.41 16.54
CA GLU A 142 8.99 12.93 16.65
C GLU A 142 9.98 12.21 15.75
N LYS A 143 9.91 10.87 15.70
CA LYS A 143 10.75 10.06 14.81
C LYS A 143 10.50 10.39 13.34
N ILE A 144 9.24 10.44 12.90
CA ILE A 144 8.89 10.75 11.50
C ILE A 144 9.39 12.14 11.12
N ASN A 145 9.17 13.13 11.99
CA ASN A 145 9.61 14.49 11.73
C ASN A 145 11.14 14.59 11.69
N ASN A 146 11.84 14.01 12.68
CA ASN A 146 13.29 14.08 12.77
C ASN A 146 13.99 13.30 11.65
N ILE A 147 13.42 12.18 11.24
CA ILE A 147 14.02 11.26 10.26
C ILE A 147 13.72 11.72 8.83
N PHE A 148 12.49 12.10 8.55
CA PHE A 148 12.03 12.36 7.18
C PHE A 148 11.63 13.81 6.95
N ASN A 149 11.69 14.66 7.98
CA ASN A 149 11.20 16.04 7.93
C ASN A 149 9.72 16.12 7.45
N ILE A 150 8.92 15.14 7.86
CA ILE A 150 7.50 15.05 7.56
C ILE A 150 6.70 15.36 8.82
N ASN A 151 5.89 16.40 8.79
CA ASN A 151 5.04 16.80 9.91
C ASN A 151 3.60 16.31 9.66
N THR A 152 3.25 15.14 10.21
CA THR A 152 1.90 14.57 10.13
C THR A 152 1.03 15.07 11.29
N PRO A 153 -0.25 15.38 11.08
CA PRO A 153 -1.21 15.53 12.16
C PRO A 153 -1.43 14.16 12.82
N ILE A 154 -1.34 14.12 14.13
CA ILE A 154 -1.59 12.93 14.95
C ILE A 154 -2.61 13.29 16.01
#